data_36b87920b9f2d3fb69a4253896408b32
#
_entry.id   36b87920b9f2d3fb69a4253896408b32
#
_cell.length_a   1.000
_cell.length_b   1.000
_cell.length_c   1.000
_cell.angle_alpha   90.00
_cell.angle_beta   90.00
_cell.angle_gamma   90.00
#
_symmetry.space_group_name_H-M   'P 1'
#
loop_
_entity.id
_entity.type
_entity.pdbx_description
1 polymer ?
#
loop_
_entity_poly.entity_id
_entity_poly.type
_entity_poly.pdbx_seq_one_letter_code
_entity_poly.pdbx_strand_id
1 'polypeptide(L)'
;MKKILVIGDSSRDVFVYCDALRLCPDVPVPVLNVKSQSENPGMAANVQRNIKKAWGQCDIMTNGNWHDITKTRYVHAQSNHMFFRVDTSHKLDRIDLSTIDYSAYDLIVISDYDKGFLTEDDINEICWHHANTFLDTKKILGVWCQHAKYIKINDFEYQNSKPYLVPEIKNRIIHTMGGEGCEYKGKRYPVNKV
;
A
#
# COMPACT_ATOMS: atom_id res chain seq x y z
N MET A 1 -20.14 7.61 14.74
CA MET A 1 -19.19 6.64 14.19
C MET A 1 -18.01 7.45 13.65
N LYS A 2 -16.76 7.03 13.86
CA LYS A 2 -15.61 7.82 13.38
C LYS A 2 -15.54 7.79 11.86
N LYS A 3 -15.30 8.94 11.25
CA LYS A 3 -15.18 9.11 9.81
C LYS A 3 -13.70 9.06 9.41
N ILE A 4 -13.36 8.15 8.49
CA ILE A 4 -11.99 7.86 8.08
C ILE A 4 -11.82 8.21 6.60
N LEU A 5 -10.71 8.89 6.27
CA LEU A 5 -10.27 9.12 4.89
C LEU A 5 -9.00 8.32 4.60
N VAL A 6 -9.00 7.58 3.50
CA VAL A 6 -7.77 7.00 2.92
C VAL A 6 -7.30 7.89 1.77
N ILE A 7 -6.01 8.22 1.75
CA ILE A 7 -5.38 8.99 0.67
C ILE A 7 -4.20 8.18 0.13
N GLY A 8 -4.09 7.99 -1.17
CA GLY A 8 -2.94 7.32 -1.76
C GLY A 8 -3.15 6.73 -3.14
N ASP A 9 -2.09 6.14 -3.68
CA ASP A 9 -2.10 5.49 -4.99
C ASP A 9 -3.00 4.25 -4.97
N SER A 10 -3.79 4.06 -6.02
CA SER A 10 -4.59 2.85 -6.21
C SER A 10 -4.31 2.17 -7.55
N SER A 11 -4.62 0.89 -7.61
CA SER A 11 -4.50 0.03 -8.79
C SER A 11 -5.52 -1.09 -8.76
N ARG A 12 -5.63 -1.87 -9.84
CA ARG A 12 -6.32 -3.16 -9.84
C ARG A 12 -5.31 -4.29 -9.66
N ASP A 13 -5.53 -5.17 -8.69
CA ASP A 13 -4.83 -6.43 -8.57
C ASP A 13 -5.63 -7.51 -9.30
N VAL A 14 -5.07 -8.02 -10.40
CA VAL A 14 -5.69 -9.05 -11.26
C VAL A 14 -4.98 -10.37 -11.02
N PHE A 15 -5.74 -11.43 -10.76
CA PHE A 15 -5.23 -12.79 -10.62
C PHE A 15 -5.77 -13.64 -11.75
N VAL A 16 -4.89 -14.14 -12.61
CA VAL A 16 -5.20 -15.04 -13.71
C VAL A 16 -4.78 -16.45 -13.31
N TYR A 17 -5.77 -17.29 -13.04
CA TYR A 17 -5.56 -18.68 -12.62
C TYR A 17 -5.37 -19.58 -13.84
N CYS A 18 -4.23 -20.28 -13.89
CA CYS A 18 -3.80 -21.07 -15.04
C CYS A 18 -3.42 -22.49 -14.64
N ASP A 19 -3.56 -23.41 -15.60
CA ASP A 19 -2.82 -24.68 -15.61
C ASP A 19 -1.57 -24.54 -16.49
N ALA A 20 -0.48 -25.24 -16.13
CA ALA A 20 0.78 -25.28 -16.88
C ALA A 20 1.17 -26.77 -17.11
N LEU A 21 0.46 -27.42 -18.03
CA LEU A 21 0.57 -28.88 -18.24
C LEU A 21 1.68 -29.29 -19.22
N ARG A 22 2.24 -28.32 -19.97
CA ARG A 22 3.29 -28.59 -20.96
C ARG A 22 4.23 -27.42 -21.16
N LEU A 23 5.40 -27.67 -21.68
CA LEU A 23 6.31 -26.65 -22.16
C LEU A 23 6.00 -26.25 -23.62
N CYS A 24 6.43 -25.05 -23.98
CA CYS A 24 6.44 -24.60 -25.37
C CYS A 24 7.46 -25.42 -26.16
N PRO A 25 7.16 -25.85 -27.43
CA PRO A 25 8.11 -26.61 -28.25
C PRO A 25 9.39 -25.82 -28.60
N ASP A 26 9.26 -24.51 -28.79
CA ASP A 26 10.34 -23.65 -29.30
C ASP A 26 11.32 -23.19 -28.21
N VAL A 27 10.84 -23.04 -26.98
CA VAL A 27 11.62 -22.55 -25.83
C VAL A 27 11.12 -23.20 -24.52
N PRO A 28 11.99 -23.43 -23.52
CA PRO A 28 11.63 -24.15 -22.30
C PRO A 28 10.82 -23.27 -21.29
N VAL A 29 9.69 -22.74 -21.76
CA VAL A 29 8.76 -21.97 -20.93
C VAL A 29 7.41 -22.68 -20.82
N PRO A 30 6.68 -22.54 -19.70
CA PRO A 30 5.37 -23.14 -19.54
C PRO A 30 4.34 -22.51 -20.48
N VAL A 31 3.48 -23.33 -21.07
CA VAL A 31 2.28 -22.89 -21.79
C VAL A 31 1.15 -22.80 -20.77
N LEU A 32 0.69 -21.58 -20.52
CA LEU A 32 -0.37 -21.31 -19.56
C LEU A 32 -1.76 -21.40 -20.21
N ASN A 33 -2.61 -22.28 -19.67
CA ASN A 33 -4.02 -22.38 -20.05
C ASN A 33 -4.87 -21.67 -18.97
N VAL A 34 -5.44 -20.52 -19.33
CA VAL A 34 -6.26 -19.72 -18.42
C VAL A 34 -7.56 -20.47 -18.08
N LYS A 35 -7.87 -20.59 -16.79
CA LYS A 35 -9.10 -21.20 -16.27
C LYS A 35 -10.09 -20.17 -15.79
N SER A 36 -9.62 -19.17 -15.05
CA SER A 36 -10.44 -18.12 -14.49
C SER A 36 -9.63 -16.86 -14.20
N GLN A 37 -10.32 -15.79 -13.92
CA GLN A 37 -9.72 -14.53 -13.51
C GLN A 37 -10.53 -13.95 -12.36
N SER A 38 -9.83 -13.30 -11.42
CA SER A 38 -10.44 -12.49 -10.38
C SER A 38 -9.73 -11.15 -10.26
N GLU A 39 -10.46 -10.13 -9.81
CA GLU A 39 -9.94 -8.79 -9.62
C GLU A 39 -10.24 -8.28 -8.22
N ASN A 40 -9.30 -7.52 -7.68
CA ASN A 40 -9.43 -6.87 -6.39
C ASN A 40 -8.92 -5.43 -6.48
N PRO A 41 -9.48 -4.50 -5.70
CA PRO A 41 -8.83 -3.22 -5.47
C PRO A 41 -7.44 -3.45 -4.88
N GLY A 42 -6.45 -2.76 -5.43
CA GLY A 42 -5.06 -2.80 -4.96
C GLY A 42 -4.65 -1.51 -4.24
N MET A 43 -3.53 -1.57 -3.51
CA MET A 43 -2.89 -0.41 -2.88
C MET A 43 -3.86 0.35 -1.93
N ALA A 44 -4.03 1.68 -2.03
CA ALA A 44 -4.92 2.48 -1.18
C ALA A 44 -6.39 2.03 -1.27
N ALA A 45 -6.87 1.61 -2.44
CA ALA A 45 -8.22 1.08 -2.60
C ALA A 45 -8.44 -0.24 -1.81
N ASN A 46 -7.41 -1.07 -1.67
CA ASN A 46 -7.47 -2.24 -0.80
C ASN A 46 -7.48 -1.86 0.68
N VAL A 47 -6.72 -0.85 1.08
CA VAL A 47 -6.75 -0.31 2.46
C VAL A 47 -8.15 0.19 2.79
N GLN A 48 -8.77 0.99 1.91
CA GLN A 48 -10.14 1.45 2.09
C GLN A 48 -11.12 0.29 2.23
N ARG A 49 -11.03 -0.73 1.36
CA ARG A 49 -11.89 -1.92 1.42
C ARG A 49 -11.79 -2.64 2.77
N ASN A 50 -10.57 -2.78 3.29
CA ASN A 50 -10.34 -3.44 4.57
C ASN A 50 -10.87 -2.61 5.74
N ILE A 51 -10.68 -1.30 5.72
CA ILE A 51 -11.24 -0.40 6.74
C ILE A 51 -12.77 -0.42 6.69
N LYS A 52 -13.39 -0.38 5.50
CA LYS A 52 -14.85 -0.50 5.35
C LYS A 52 -15.39 -1.79 5.96
N LYS A 53 -14.70 -2.92 5.75
CA LYS A 53 -15.11 -4.21 6.34
C LYS A 53 -14.98 -4.24 7.86
N ALA A 54 -13.95 -3.61 8.42
CA ALA A 54 -13.68 -3.64 9.85
C ALA A 54 -14.45 -2.57 10.64
N TRP A 55 -14.74 -1.42 10.03
CA TRP A 55 -15.20 -0.21 10.73
C TRP A 55 -16.47 0.43 10.15
N GLY A 56 -16.85 0.13 8.90
CA GLY A 56 -18.01 0.66 8.22
C GLY A 56 -17.67 1.76 7.23
N GLN A 57 -17.87 3.05 7.58
CA GLN A 57 -17.65 4.15 6.64
C GLN A 57 -16.17 4.52 6.50
N CYS A 58 -15.71 4.63 5.25
CA CYS A 58 -14.37 5.08 4.91
C CYS A 58 -14.38 5.69 3.50
N ASP A 59 -13.99 6.95 3.38
CA ASP A 59 -13.85 7.62 2.10
C ASP A 59 -12.46 7.36 1.52
N ILE A 60 -12.27 7.62 0.23
CA ILE A 60 -10.97 7.51 -0.44
C ILE A 60 -10.73 8.69 -1.38
N MET A 61 -9.51 9.18 -1.37
CA MET A 61 -8.95 10.09 -2.36
C MET A 61 -7.77 9.41 -3.04
N THR A 62 -7.89 9.17 -4.33
CA THR A 62 -6.91 8.41 -5.09
C THR A 62 -6.84 8.89 -6.55
N ASN A 63 -5.84 8.43 -7.31
CA ASN A 63 -5.69 8.75 -8.72
C ASN A 63 -6.92 8.33 -9.54
N GLY A 64 -7.42 9.24 -10.38
CA GLY A 64 -8.65 9.01 -11.17
C GLY A 64 -8.55 7.84 -12.15
N ASN A 65 -7.34 7.57 -12.66
CA ASN A 65 -7.05 6.53 -13.64
C ASN A 65 -6.66 5.17 -13.02
N TRP A 66 -6.96 4.91 -11.74
CA TRP A 66 -6.53 3.68 -11.06
C TRP A 66 -7.05 2.38 -11.70
N HIS A 67 -8.15 2.46 -12.46
CA HIS A 67 -8.71 1.31 -13.19
C HIS A 67 -7.81 0.83 -14.34
N ASP A 68 -6.98 1.71 -14.91
CA ASP A 68 -6.07 1.41 -16.01
C ASP A 68 -4.72 0.86 -15.53
N ILE A 69 -4.46 1.02 -14.23
CA ILE A 69 -3.22 0.56 -13.59
C ILE A 69 -3.46 -0.84 -13.04
N THR A 70 -2.82 -1.84 -13.65
CA THR A 70 -3.01 -3.24 -13.26
C THR A 70 -1.72 -3.88 -12.76
N LYS A 71 -1.87 -4.77 -11.79
CA LYS A 71 -0.84 -5.72 -11.35
C LYS A 71 -1.39 -7.12 -11.57
N THR A 72 -1.10 -7.68 -12.75
CA THR A 72 -1.62 -8.98 -13.18
C THR A 72 -0.69 -10.10 -12.76
N ARG A 73 -1.18 -10.97 -11.90
CA ARG A 73 -0.46 -12.16 -11.41
C ARG A 73 -0.99 -13.40 -12.11
N TYR A 74 -0.12 -14.11 -12.79
CA TYR A 74 -0.43 -15.41 -13.38
C TYR A 74 -0.04 -16.48 -12.36
N VAL A 75 -1.04 -17.21 -11.87
CA VAL A 75 -0.89 -18.17 -10.77
C VAL A 75 -1.41 -19.55 -11.15
N HIS A 76 -0.79 -20.59 -10.64
CA HIS A 76 -1.25 -21.95 -10.83
C HIS A 76 -2.57 -22.17 -10.07
N ALA A 77 -3.60 -22.68 -10.78
CA ALA A 77 -4.97 -22.73 -10.28
C ALA A 77 -5.15 -23.56 -9.00
N GLN A 78 -4.33 -24.59 -8.79
CA GLN A 78 -4.45 -25.49 -7.64
C GLN A 78 -3.52 -25.10 -6.48
N SER A 79 -2.26 -24.75 -6.76
CA SER A 79 -1.24 -24.50 -5.72
C SER A 79 -1.08 -23.03 -5.36
N ASN A 80 -1.72 -22.11 -6.09
CA ASN A 80 -1.52 -20.66 -5.98
C ASN A 80 -0.05 -20.21 -6.19
N HIS A 81 0.80 -21.06 -6.74
CA HIS A 81 2.17 -20.69 -7.10
C HIS A 81 2.15 -19.64 -8.21
N MET A 82 2.83 -18.52 -8.00
CA MET A 82 2.92 -17.44 -8.98
C MET A 82 3.99 -17.77 -10.03
N PHE A 83 3.61 -17.82 -11.29
CA PHE A 83 4.52 -18.00 -12.41
C PHE A 83 5.28 -16.69 -12.69
N PHE A 84 4.55 -15.61 -12.88
CA PHE A 84 5.10 -14.26 -13.08
C PHE A 84 4.02 -13.21 -12.85
N ARG A 85 4.47 -11.95 -12.83
CA ARG A 85 3.60 -10.78 -12.71
C ARG A 85 3.87 -9.82 -13.87
N VAL A 86 2.80 -9.25 -14.41
CA VAL A 86 2.84 -8.18 -15.41
C VAL A 86 2.23 -6.93 -14.79
N ASP A 87 3.00 -5.85 -14.73
CA ASP A 87 2.53 -4.56 -14.24
C ASP A 87 2.33 -3.62 -15.44
N THR A 88 1.12 -3.06 -15.58
CA THR A 88 0.92 -1.88 -16.42
C THR A 88 1.09 -0.65 -15.56
N SER A 89 1.90 0.29 -16.01
CA SER A 89 2.12 1.55 -15.33
C SER A 89 1.73 2.70 -16.25
N HIS A 90 0.94 3.63 -15.71
CA HIS A 90 0.62 4.90 -16.33
C HIS A 90 1.08 6.01 -15.40
N LYS A 91 1.35 7.20 -15.97
CA LYS A 91 1.57 8.38 -15.15
C LYS A 91 0.31 8.67 -14.33
N LEU A 92 0.47 8.82 -13.04
CA LEU A 92 -0.63 9.18 -12.14
C LEU A 92 -0.87 10.69 -12.20
N ASP A 93 -2.15 11.08 -12.13
CA ASP A 93 -2.49 12.45 -11.82
C ASP A 93 -2.14 12.72 -10.35
N ARG A 94 -1.59 13.91 -10.09
CA ARG A 94 -1.29 14.30 -8.72
C ARG A 94 -2.56 14.63 -7.95
N ILE A 95 -2.47 14.51 -6.64
CA ILE A 95 -3.53 14.93 -5.73
C ILE A 95 -3.76 16.45 -5.83
N ASP A 96 -5.01 16.87 -5.67
CA ASP A 96 -5.39 18.25 -5.39
C ASP A 96 -5.80 18.38 -3.91
N LEU A 97 -4.87 18.86 -3.08
CA LEU A 97 -5.08 19.00 -1.63
C LEU A 97 -6.15 20.04 -1.29
N SER A 98 -6.42 21.02 -2.18
CA SER A 98 -7.40 22.08 -1.95
C SER A 98 -8.84 21.56 -1.82
N THR A 99 -9.07 20.34 -2.28
CA THR A 99 -10.39 19.68 -2.24
C THR A 99 -10.68 18.96 -0.91
N ILE A 100 -9.71 18.91 0.01
CA ILE A 100 -9.82 18.15 1.26
C ILE A 100 -10.37 19.03 2.38
N ASP A 101 -11.55 18.67 2.89
CA ASP A 101 -12.00 19.17 4.19
C ASP A 101 -11.44 18.27 5.32
N TYR A 102 -10.28 18.65 5.85
CA TYR A 102 -9.62 17.90 6.92
C TYR A 102 -10.47 17.79 8.19
N SER A 103 -11.33 18.78 8.47
CA SER A 103 -12.16 18.81 9.67
C SER A 103 -13.30 17.81 9.64
N ALA A 104 -13.64 17.30 8.44
CA ALA A 104 -14.69 16.30 8.25
C ALA A 104 -14.30 14.91 8.73
N TYR A 105 -13.01 14.66 9.06
CA TYR A 105 -12.49 13.32 9.36
C TYR A 105 -11.88 13.24 10.75
N ASP A 106 -12.08 12.10 11.42
CA ASP A 106 -11.46 11.78 12.71
C ASP A 106 -10.06 11.17 12.56
N LEU A 107 -9.79 10.58 11.38
CA LEU A 107 -8.56 9.86 11.07
C LEU A 107 -8.27 9.93 9.57
N ILE A 108 -7.02 10.18 9.22
CA ILE A 108 -6.52 10.05 7.84
C ILE A 108 -5.48 8.93 7.78
N VAL A 109 -5.64 8.04 6.81
CA VAL A 109 -4.69 6.96 6.48
C VAL A 109 -4.06 7.28 5.14
N ILE A 110 -2.75 7.51 5.12
CA ILE A 110 -1.98 7.75 3.91
C ILE A 110 -1.35 6.42 3.49
N SER A 111 -1.69 5.94 2.31
CA SER A 111 -1.17 4.69 1.71
C SER A 111 -0.45 5.02 0.41
N ASP A 112 0.83 5.38 0.55
CA ASP A 112 1.69 5.87 -0.52
C ASP A 112 2.61 4.76 -1.04
N TYR A 113 2.41 4.38 -2.30
CA TYR A 113 3.24 3.39 -2.99
C TYR A 113 4.32 4.03 -3.87
N ASP A 114 4.53 5.34 -3.72
CA ASP A 114 5.54 6.13 -4.44
C ASP A 114 5.39 6.02 -5.98
N LYS A 115 4.13 6.13 -6.46
CA LYS A 115 3.82 6.10 -7.89
C LYS A 115 3.55 7.48 -8.47
N GLY A 116 3.75 8.55 -7.66
CA GLY A 116 3.67 9.93 -8.10
C GLY A 116 2.34 10.63 -7.84
N PHE A 117 1.37 9.98 -7.17
CA PHE A 117 0.14 10.63 -6.72
C PHE A 117 0.40 11.63 -5.60
N LEU A 118 1.30 11.28 -4.66
CA LEU A 118 1.72 12.12 -3.54
C LEU A 118 3.23 12.43 -3.61
N THR A 119 3.60 13.66 -3.31
CA THR A 119 4.97 14.04 -3.00
C THR A 119 5.22 14.04 -1.49
N GLU A 120 6.47 14.22 -1.07
CA GLU A 120 6.83 14.40 0.34
C GLU A 120 6.17 15.65 0.94
N ASP A 121 6.11 16.74 0.16
CA ASP A 121 5.45 17.99 0.58
C ASP A 121 3.95 17.80 0.76
N ASP A 122 3.27 17.06 -0.14
CA ASP A 122 1.85 16.75 0.01
C ASP A 122 1.58 15.97 1.31
N ILE A 123 2.41 14.97 1.60
CA ILE A 123 2.28 14.17 2.81
C ILE A 123 2.53 15.02 4.07
N ASN A 124 3.56 15.88 4.02
CA ASN A 124 3.85 16.80 5.11
C ASN A 124 2.68 17.75 5.38
N GLU A 125 2.09 18.32 4.33
CA GLU A 125 0.93 19.22 4.41
C GLU A 125 -0.29 18.51 5.02
N ILE A 126 -0.63 17.31 4.55
CA ILE A 126 -1.72 16.49 5.11
C ILE A 126 -1.49 16.24 6.60
N CYS A 127 -0.28 15.83 6.98
CA CYS A 127 0.06 15.55 8.38
C CYS A 127 0.10 16.80 9.26
N TRP A 128 0.41 17.96 8.70
CA TRP A 128 0.36 19.24 9.39
C TRP A 128 -1.09 19.66 9.68
N HIS A 129 -1.98 19.51 8.71
CA HIS A 129 -3.38 19.89 8.84
C HIS A 129 -4.23 18.93 9.67
N HIS A 130 -3.79 17.67 9.85
CA HIS A 130 -4.58 16.68 10.58
C HIS A 130 -3.73 15.86 11.57
N ALA A 131 -3.95 16.06 12.87
CA ALA A 131 -3.14 15.46 13.93
C ALA A 131 -3.26 13.93 14.05
N ASN A 132 -4.34 13.33 13.55
CA ASN A 132 -4.54 11.88 13.58
C ASN A 132 -4.24 11.25 12.21
N THR A 133 -2.95 11.16 11.83
CA THR A 133 -2.52 10.56 10.56
C THR A 133 -1.77 9.25 10.78
N PHE A 134 -2.10 8.25 9.96
CA PHE A 134 -1.32 7.03 9.78
C PHE A 134 -0.67 7.05 8.41
N LEU A 135 0.65 6.95 8.36
CA LEU A 135 1.42 6.92 7.13
C LEU A 135 1.99 5.52 6.88
N ASP A 136 1.67 4.94 5.73
CA ASP A 136 2.36 3.80 5.11
C ASP A 136 2.93 4.28 3.78
N THR A 137 4.25 4.34 3.64
CA THR A 137 4.91 4.90 2.46
C THR A 137 6.07 4.03 1.99
N LYS A 138 6.34 4.08 0.70
CA LYS A 138 7.53 3.49 0.06
C LYS A 138 8.69 4.47 -0.08
N LYS A 139 8.46 5.75 0.24
CA LYS A 139 9.50 6.79 0.23
C LYS A 139 10.49 6.59 1.38
N ILE A 140 11.70 7.06 1.20
CA ILE A 140 12.69 7.13 2.28
C ILE A 140 12.22 8.18 3.29
N LEU A 141 12.12 7.77 4.56
CA LEU A 141 11.66 8.67 5.62
C LEU A 141 12.67 9.80 5.86
N GLY A 142 12.16 10.98 6.11
CA GLY A 142 12.92 12.19 6.39
C GLY A 142 12.10 13.17 7.24
N VAL A 143 12.61 14.37 7.44
CA VAL A 143 11.95 15.42 8.25
C VAL A 143 10.52 15.71 7.76
N TRP A 144 10.26 15.53 6.48
CA TRP A 144 8.95 15.74 5.85
C TRP A 144 7.80 14.93 6.48
N CYS A 145 8.09 13.77 7.10
CA CYS A 145 7.05 12.94 7.74
C CYS A 145 6.93 13.13 9.26
N GLN A 146 7.61 14.14 9.85
CA GLN A 146 7.66 14.36 11.30
C GLN A 146 6.30 14.66 11.95
N HIS A 147 5.31 15.12 11.20
CA HIS A 147 3.97 15.44 11.68
C HIS A 147 3.01 14.23 11.66
N ALA A 148 3.37 13.13 10.98
CA ALA A 148 2.59 11.91 11.03
C ALA A 148 2.51 11.35 12.46
N LYS A 149 1.32 10.95 12.92
CA LYS A 149 1.14 10.41 14.27
C LYS A 149 1.75 9.01 14.40
N TYR A 150 1.56 8.17 13.39
CA TYR A 150 2.15 6.85 13.28
C TYR A 150 2.67 6.63 11.86
N ILE A 151 3.81 5.97 11.75
CA ILE A 151 4.46 5.65 10.48
C ILE A 151 4.70 4.14 10.45
N LYS A 152 4.00 3.43 9.59
CA LYS A 152 4.20 1.99 9.40
C LYS A 152 5.10 1.76 8.19
N ILE A 153 6.18 1.04 8.40
CA ILE A 153 7.13 0.62 7.35
C ILE A 153 7.58 -0.82 7.58
N ASN A 154 7.97 -1.51 6.52
CA ASN A 154 8.55 -2.84 6.60
C ASN A 154 10.07 -2.79 6.83
N ASP A 155 10.72 -3.96 6.96
CA ASP A 155 12.14 -4.03 7.25
C ASP A 155 13.00 -3.41 6.14
N PHE A 156 12.68 -3.66 4.87
CA PHE A 156 13.40 -3.06 3.74
C PHE A 156 13.33 -1.52 3.75
N GLU A 157 12.14 -0.97 3.96
CA GLU A 157 11.90 0.48 4.05
C GLU A 157 12.61 1.08 5.27
N TYR A 158 12.61 0.35 6.40
CA TYR A 158 13.29 0.77 7.61
C TYR A 158 14.81 0.86 7.42
N GLN A 159 15.44 -0.17 6.84
CA GLN A 159 16.88 -0.18 6.59
C GLN A 159 17.32 0.97 5.65
N ASN A 160 16.53 1.24 4.61
CA ASN A 160 16.80 2.34 3.69
C ASN A 160 16.62 3.72 4.34
N SER A 161 15.68 3.86 5.25
CA SER A 161 15.40 5.13 5.94
C SER A 161 16.31 5.38 7.13
N LYS A 162 16.94 4.35 7.70
CA LYS A 162 17.71 4.39 8.96
C LYS A 162 18.73 5.50 9.05
N PRO A 163 19.50 5.84 7.98
CA PRO A 163 20.47 6.93 8.02
C PRO A 163 19.85 8.33 8.22
N TYR A 164 18.57 8.49 7.88
CA TYR A 164 17.86 9.77 7.85
C TYR A 164 16.89 9.96 9.01
N LEU A 165 16.77 8.94 9.90
CA LEU A 165 15.83 8.97 11.00
C LEU A 165 16.29 9.87 12.14
N VAL A 166 15.51 10.92 12.40
CA VAL A 166 15.66 11.76 13.60
C VAL A 166 14.87 11.17 14.79
N PRO A 167 15.21 11.53 16.04
CA PRO A 167 14.56 10.95 17.23
C PRO A 167 13.03 11.08 17.23
N GLU A 168 12.52 12.21 16.75
CA GLU A 168 11.08 12.53 16.70
C GLU A 168 10.31 11.54 15.81
N ILE A 169 10.93 11.12 14.70
CA ILE A 169 10.36 10.16 13.76
C ILE A 169 10.45 8.74 14.31
N LYS A 170 11.61 8.36 14.88
CA LYS A 170 11.85 7.00 15.42
C LYS A 170 10.76 6.55 16.39
N ASN A 171 10.31 7.45 17.26
CA ASN A 171 9.27 7.14 18.26
C ASN A 171 7.87 6.94 17.67
N ARG A 172 7.68 7.22 16.38
CA ARG A 172 6.39 7.09 15.67
C ARG A 172 6.34 5.87 14.74
N ILE A 173 7.49 5.21 14.54
CA ILE A 173 7.61 4.09 13.60
C ILE A 173 7.04 2.81 14.20
N ILE A 174 6.15 2.18 13.44
CA ILE A 174 5.72 0.80 13.59
C ILE A 174 6.49 0.00 12.53
N HIS A 175 7.56 -0.66 12.96
CA HIS A 175 8.44 -1.45 12.10
C HIS A 175 7.90 -2.87 11.98
N THR A 176 7.47 -3.29 10.78
CA THR A 176 6.94 -4.63 10.53
C THR A 176 8.02 -5.55 9.95
N MET A 177 8.15 -6.77 10.51
CA MET A 177 9.22 -7.72 10.24
C MET A 177 8.69 -9.07 9.76
N GLY A 178 7.61 -9.05 8.97
CA GLY A 178 6.99 -10.26 8.44
C GLY A 178 6.60 -11.27 9.52
N GLY A 179 7.10 -12.51 9.42
CA GLY A 179 6.83 -13.59 10.36
C GLY A 179 7.32 -13.36 11.80
N GLU A 180 8.17 -12.35 12.02
CA GLU A 180 8.62 -11.97 13.37
C GLU A 180 7.69 -10.97 14.07
N GLY A 181 6.69 -10.45 13.36
CA GLY A 181 5.73 -9.49 13.90
C GLY A 181 6.12 -8.05 13.66
N CYS A 182 5.99 -7.19 14.68
CA CYS A 182 6.37 -5.78 14.57
C CYS A 182 7.00 -5.26 15.84
N GLU A 183 7.69 -4.11 15.70
CA GLU A 183 8.25 -3.37 16.82
C GLU A 183 7.67 -1.94 16.84
N TYR A 184 7.32 -1.47 18.03
CA TYR A 184 6.89 -0.08 18.27
C TYR A 184 7.42 0.40 19.60
N LYS A 185 8.13 1.53 19.61
CA LYS A 185 8.77 2.14 20.80
C LYS A 185 9.64 1.14 21.58
N GLY A 186 10.43 0.33 20.87
CA GLY A 186 11.32 -0.68 21.46
C GLY A 186 10.61 -1.93 22.00
N LYS A 187 9.28 -1.99 21.93
CA LYS A 187 8.53 -3.18 22.32
C LYS A 187 8.19 -4.02 21.10
N ARG A 188 8.52 -5.32 21.14
CA ARG A 188 8.17 -6.30 20.10
C ARG A 188 6.80 -6.92 20.34
N TYR A 189 6.07 -7.10 19.26
CA TYR A 189 4.75 -7.73 19.18
C TYR A 189 4.85 -8.88 18.18
N PRO A 190 5.13 -10.11 18.66
CA PRO A 190 5.26 -11.27 17.78
C PRO A 190 3.91 -11.64 17.15
N VAL A 191 3.96 -12.27 15.97
CA VAL A 191 2.78 -12.93 15.41
C VAL A 191 2.66 -14.35 15.99
N ASN A 192 1.44 -14.79 16.23
CA ASN A 192 1.19 -16.18 16.54
C ASN A 192 1.52 -17.01 15.29
N LYS A 193 2.40 -18.01 15.43
CA LYS A 193 2.64 -18.97 14.36
C LYS A 193 1.33 -19.73 14.13
N VAL A 194 0.76 -19.57 12.94
CA VAL A 194 -0.38 -20.35 12.47
C VAL A 194 0.13 -21.67 11.89
#